data_02b9a0180a8e6d29af337d810e928af3
#
_entry.id   02b9a0180a8e6d29af337d810e928af3
#
_cell.length_a   1.000
_cell.length_b   1.000
_cell.length_c   1.000
_cell.angle_alpha   90.00
_cell.angle_beta   90.00
_cell.angle_gamma   90.00
#
_symmetry.space_group_name_H-M   'P 1'
#
loop_
_entity.id
_entity.type
_entity.pdbx_description
1 polymer ?
#
loop_
_entity_poly.entity_id
_entity_poly.type
_entity_poly.pdbx_seq_one_letter_code
_entity_poly.pdbx_strand_id
1 'polypeptide(L)'
;MSRVAYFRVSTADQLIDAQRAQMEGPFDREFADHAVSGSTMAQSRPGFSEMLRYVREGDTLYLYAVDRLGRDAIDIQTNVRELLDKGVTLHIRGLGPIGRGVGELIIAVLAQIAEMERQRIFERTQAGRAAAIRSLIAMGRTHRGKESLGRPRACNPTEVREWREENNASIAVTCRQFGISPSTVKRYCRMGKGE
;
A
#
# COMPACT_ATOMS: atom_id res chain seq x y z
N MET A 1 -15.94 -26.42 -14.13
CA MET A 1 -15.84 -25.71 -12.83
C MET A 1 -14.39 -25.67 -12.43
N SER A 2 -13.73 -24.55 -12.59
CA SER A 2 -12.31 -24.40 -12.28
C SER A 2 -12.12 -23.71 -10.94
N ARG A 3 -11.06 -24.09 -10.24
CA ARG A 3 -10.62 -23.48 -8.98
C ARG A 3 -9.57 -22.42 -9.32
N VAL A 4 -9.95 -21.15 -9.27
CA VAL A 4 -9.09 -20.03 -9.65
C VAL A 4 -8.68 -19.29 -8.37
N ALA A 5 -7.40 -18.92 -8.22
CA ALA A 5 -6.94 -18.11 -7.10
C ALA A 5 -6.44 -16.75 -7.58
N TYR A 6 -6.69 -15.73 -6.77
CA TYR A 6 -6.11 -14.40 -6.98
C TYR A 6 -5.37 -13.91 -5.74
N PHE A 7 -4.12 -13.48 -5.97
CA PHE A 7 -3.23 -12.96 -4.94
C PHE A 7 -2.88 -11.50 -5.19
N ARG A 8 -2.72 -10.73 -4.14
CA ARG A 8 -2.15 -9.39 -4.20
C ARG A 8 -1.15 -9.21 -3.07
N VAL A 9 0.08 -8.86 -3.41
CA VAL A 9 1.14 -8.62 -2.44
C VAL A 9 1.80 -7.27 -2.68
N SER A 10 2.12 -6.58 -1.58
CA SER A 10 2.83 -5.28 -1.63
C SER A 10 4.35 -5.43 -1.72
N THR A 11 4.88 -6.61 -1.42
CA THR A 11 6.30 -6.98 -1.43
C THR A 11 6.47 -8.44 -1.84
N ALA A 12 7.66 -8.82 -2.29
CA ALA A 12 8.10 -10.03 -2.96
C ALA A 12 7.39 -11.39 -2.71
N ASP A 13 7.71 -12.35 -3.56
CA ASP A 13 7.11 -13.69 -3.77
C ASP A 13 6.87 -14.56 -2.53
N GLN A 14 7.63 -14.40 -1.46
CA GLN A 14 7.47 -15.12 -0.19
C GLN A 14 6.08 -14.94 0.46
N LEU A 15 5.41 -13.81 0.19
CA LEU A 15 4.08 -13.55 0.74
C LEU A 15 2.95 -14.28 -0.03
N ILE A 16 3.15 -14.60 -1.30
CA ILE A 16 2.18 -15.39 -2.09
C ILE A 16 2.17 -16.83 -1.59
N ASP A 17 3.33 -17.44 -1.40
CA ASP A 17 3.43 -18.81 -0.90
C ASP A 17 2.82 -18.95 0.50
N ALA A 18 3.03 -17.95 1.36
CA ALA A 18 2.39 -17.91 2.67
C ALA A 18 0.85 -17.76 2.58
N GLN A 19 0.33 -16.98 1.61
CA GLN A 19 -1.11 -16.90 1.38
C GLN A 19 -1.65 -18.19 0.78
N ARG A 20 -0.95 -18.77 -0.21
CA ARG A 20 -1.31 -20.04 -0.85
C ARG A 20 -1.42 -21.18 0.18
N ALA A 21 -0.43 -21.30 1.09
CA ALA A 21 -0.40 -22.31 2.13
C ALA A 21 -1.57 -22.21 3.12
N GLN A 22 -2.21 -21.07 3.23
CA GLN A 22 -3.35 -20.81 4.11
C GLN A 22 -4.70 -20.87 3.39
N MET A 23 -4.71 -21.18 2.11
CA MET A 23 -5.92 -21.34 1.28
C MET A 23 -6.09 -22.80 0.88
N GLU A 24 -7.33 -23.20 0.61
CA GLU A 24 -7.71 -24.57 0.28
C GLU A 24 -7.35 -24.91 -1.18
N GLY A 25 -6.06 -25.11 -1.47
CA GLY A 25 -5.57 -25.59 -2.77
C GLY A 25 -5.85 -27.08 -3.02
N PRO A 26 -5.45 -27.62 -4.17
CA PRO A 26 -4.78 -26.96 -5.28
C PRO A 26 -5.72 -26.10 -6.14
N PHE A 27 -5.13 -25.18 -6.93
CA PHE A 27 -5.85 -24.31 -7.87
C PHE A 27 -5.49 -24.67 -9.29
N ASP A 28 -6.48 -24.64 -10.20
CA ASP A 28 -6.26 -24.89 -11.64
C ASP A 28 -5.57 -23.74 -12.33
N ARG A 29 -5.82 -22.50 -11.84
CA ARG A 29 -5.19 -21.28 -12.34
C ARG A 29 -4.98 -20.28 -11.21
N GLU A 30 -3.85 -19.61 -11.26
CA GLU A 30 -3.50 -18.56 -10.30
C GLU A 30 -3.19 -17.26 -11.04
N PHE A 31 -3.63 -16.14 -10.48
CA PHE A 31 -3.34 -14.80 -10.92
C PHE A 31 -2.76 -13.99 -9.76
N ALA A 32 -1.81 -13.11 -10.06
CA ALA A 32 -1.17 -12.34 -9.01
C ALA A 32 -0.82 -10.92 -9.47
N ASP A 33 -0.93 -9.99 -8.54
CA ASP A 33 -0.40 -8.64 -8.69
C ASP A 33 0.69 -8.40 -7.63
N HIS A 34 1.91 -8.15 -8.10
CA HIS A 34 3.10 -7.91 -7.29
C HIS A 34 3.36 -6.41 -7.18
N ALA A 35 3.77 -5.96 -6.00
CA ALA A 35 4.13 -4.58 -5.71
C ALA A 35 3.03 -3.55 -6.00
N VAL A 36 1.76 -3.99 -5.99
CA VAL A 36 0.60 -3.12 -6.24
C VAL A 36 0.00 -2.66 -4.92
N SER A 37 -0.11 -1.33 -4.76
CA SER A 37 -0.73 -0.72 -3.59
C SER A 37 -2.21 -1.13 -3.47
N GLY A 38 -2.67 -1.34 -2.23
CA GLY A 38 -4.08 -1.54 -1.94
C GLY A 38 -4.98 -0.35 -2.33
N SER A 39 -4.39 0.84 -2.57
CA SER A 39 -5.11 2.03 -3.04
C SER A 39 -5.38 2.06 -4.54
N THR A 40 -4.83 1.11 -5.32
CA THR A 40 -5.11 0.97 -6.76
C THR A 40 -6.44 0.25 -6.97
N MET A 41 -7.30 0.78 -7.85
CA MET A 41 -8.56 0.11 -8.24
C MET A 41 -8.27 -1.31 -8.72
N ALA A 42 -9.12 -2.27 -8.37
CA ALA A 42 -8.87 -3.67 -8.69
C ALA A 42 -8.77 -3.90 -10.21
N GLN A 43 -9.66 -3.35 -10.99
CA GLN A 43 -9.66 -3.48 -12.45
C GLN A 43 -8.48 -2.81 -13.16
N SER A 44 -7.77 -1.89 -12.48
CA SER A 44 -6.52 -1.30 -12.99
C SER A 44 -5.30 -2.16 -12.68
N ARG A 45 -5.46 -3.26 -11.94
CA ARG A 45 -4.40 -4.22 -11.65
C ARG A 45 -4.34 -5.26 -12.78
N PRO A 46 -3.18 -5.47 -13.43
CA PRO A 46 -3.07 -6.38 -14.57
C PRO A 46 -3.54 -7.81 -14.27
N GLY A 47 -3.09 -8.39 -13.17
CA GLY A 47 -3.45 -9.75 -12.77
C GLY A 47 -4.93 -9.89 -12.42
N PHE A 48 -5.53 -8.89 -11.76
CA PHE A 48 -6.97 -8.87 -11.50
C PHE A 48 -7.79 -8.78 -12.78
N SER A 49 -7.41 -7.90 -13.70
CA SER A 49 -8.08 -7.76 -15.02
C SER A 49 -7.99 -9.04 -15.85
N GLU A 50 -6.84 -9.72 -15.81
CA GLU A 50 -6.66 -11.00 -16.50
C GLU A 50 -7.53 -12.08 -15.87
N MET A 51 -7.55 -12.18 -14.54
CA MET A 51 -8.42 -13.09 -13.79
C MET A 51 -9.89 -12.84 -14.13
N LEU A 52 -10.33 -11.57 -14.11
CA LEU A 52 -11.73 -11.22 -14.38
C LEU A 52 -12.17 -11.60 -15.80
N ARG A 53 -11.27 -11.57 -16.78
CA ARG A 53 -11.52 -12.04 -18.18
C ARG A 53 -11.51 -13.57 -18.30
N TYR A 54 -10.74 -14.23 -17.42
CA TYR A 54 -10.58 -15.69 -17.46
C TYR A 54 -11.77 -16.45 -16.87
N VAL A 55 -12.26 -15.98 -15.69
CA VAL A 55 -13.32 -16.68 -14.94
C VAL A 55 -14.64 -16.72 -15.69
N ARG A 56 -15.35 -17.84 -15.57
CA ARG A 56 -16.61 -18.15 -16.25
C ARG A 56 -17.65 -18.64 -15.26
N GLU A 57 -18.87 -18.78 -15.71
CA GLU A 57 -19.97 -19.39 -14.97
C GLU A 57 -19.58 -20.77 -14.41
N GLY A 58 -19.86 -20.98 -13.14
CA GLY A 58 -19.56 -22.22 -12.43
C GLY A 58 -18.15 -22.31 -11.86
N ASP A 59 -17.23 -21.36 -12.16
CA ASP A 59 -15.92 -21.33 -11.54
C ASP A 59 -16.00 -20.82 -10.09
N THR A 60 -15.01 -21.22 -9.28
CA THR A 60 -14.84 -20.72 -7.91
C THR A 60 -13.57 -19.89 -7.82
N LEU A 61 -13.71 -18.63 -7.44
CA LEU A 61 -12.59 -17.70 -7.19
C LEU A 61 -12.21 -17.71 -5.73
N TYR A 62 -10.99 -18.16 -5.43
CA TYR A 62 -10.42 -18.21 -4.10
C TYR A 62 -9.62 -16.94 -3.79
N LEU A 63 -9.88 -16.37 -2.62
CA LEU A 63 -9.32 -15.11 -2.16
C LEU A 63 -8.84 -15.23 -0.71
N TYR A 64 -7.67 -14.68 -0.43
CA TYR A 64 -7.15 -14.65 0.93
C TYR A 64 -7.95 -13.72 1.85
N ALA A 65 -8.44 -12.59 1.34
CA ALA A 65 -9.23 -11.62 2.09
C ALA A 65 -10.06 -10.74 1.15
N VAL A 66 -11.11 -10.10 1.68
CA VAL A 66 -12.04 -9.23 0.93
C VAL A 66 -11.35 -8.04 0.27
N ASP A 67 -10.31 -7.48 0.93
CA ASP A 67 -9.54 -6.34 0.42
C ASP A 67 -8.70 -6.65 -0.85
N ARG A 68 -8.67 -7.91 -1.29
CA ARG A 68 -8.12 -8.29 -2.59
C ARG A 68 -9.03 -7.86 -3.74
N LEU A 69 -10.34 -7.79 -3.50
CA LEU A 69 -11.36 -7.45 -4.50
C LEU A 69 -11.46 -5.96 -4.84
N GLY A 70 -10.85 -5.07 -4.07
CA GLY A 70 -10.92 -3.63 -4.36
C GLY A 70 -10.04 -2.78 -3.46
N ARG A 71 -10.01 -1.48 -3.77
CA ARG A 71 -9.29 -0.46 -2.97
C ARG A 71 -10.15 0.08 -1.82
N ASP A 72 -11.45 0.15 -2.02
CA ASP A 72 -12.44 0.70 -1.09
C ASP A 72 -13.76 -0.10 -1.18
N ALA A 73 -14.72 0.23 -0.34
CA ALA A 73 -15.99 -0.48 -0.25
C ALA A 73 -16.76 -0.49 -1.59
N ILE A 74 -16.73 0.60 -2.33
CA ILE A 74 -17.46 0.74 -3.61
C ILE A 74 -16.81 -0.13 -4.69
N ASP A 75 -15.47 -0.09 -4.79
CA ASP A 75 -14.71 -0.91 -5.73
C ASP A 75 -14.91 -2.41 -5.44
N ILE A 76 -14.88 -2.81 -4.16
CA ILE A 76 -15.17 -4.20 -3.74
C ILE A 76 -16.58 -4.61 -4.14
N GLN A 77 -17.61 -3.83 -3.82
CA GLN A 77 -18.99 -4.14 -4.15
C GLN A 77 -19.22 -4.28 -5.67
N THR A 78 -18.60 -3.40 -6.45
CA THR A 78 -18.69 -3.41 -7.92
C THR A 78 -18.10 -4.70 -8.48
N ASN A 79 -16.89 -5.07 -8.04
CA ASN A 79 -16.21 -6.27 -8.52
C ASN A 79 -16.88 -7.57 -8.06
N VAL A 80 -17.40 -7.59 -6.82
CA VAL A 80 -18.17 -8.73 -6.32
C VAL A 80 -19.41 -8.94 -7.14
N ARG A 81 -20.19 -7.86 -7.38
CA ARG A 81 -21.40 -7.95 -8.21
C ARG A 81 -21.09 -8.48 -9.60
N GLU A 82 -20.05 -7.95 -10.26
CA GLU A 82 -19.63 -8.40 -11.58
C GLU A 82 -19.28 -9.89 -11.60
N LEU A 83 -18.55 -10.39 -10.60
CA LEU A 83 -18.17 -11.80 -10.48
C LEU A 83 -19.38 -12.70 -10.24
N LEU A 84 -20.28 -12.30 -9.35
CA LEU A 84 -21.51 -13.05 -9.06
C LEU A 84 -22.48 -13.04 -10.26
N ASP A 85 -22.57 -11.94 -11.00
CA ASP A 85 -23.37 -11.83 -12.23
C ASP A 85 -22.84 -12.74 -13.35
N LYS A 86 -21.52 -12.94 -13.41
CA LYS A 86 -20.89 -13.96 -14.28
C LYS A 86 -21.14 -15.39 -13.82
N GLY A 87 -21.82 -15.63 -12.69
CA GLY A 87 -22.05 -16.96 -12.13
C GLY A 87 -20.83 -17.57 -11.44
N VAL A 88 -19.84 -16.75 -11.05
CA VAL A 88 -18.66 -17.18 -10.29
C VAL A 88 -19.01 -17.24 -8.81
N THR A 89 -18.61 -18.31 -8.13
CA THR A 89 -18.67 -18.41 -6.66
C THR A 89 -17.40 -17.83 -6.06
N LEU A 90 -17.53 -16.94 -5.08
CA LEU A 90 -16.36 -16.42 -4.34
C LEU A 90 -16.11 -17.30 -3.12
N HIS A 91 -14.88 -17.73 -2.92
CA HIS A 91 -14.44 -18.41 -1.71
C HIS A 91 -13.41 -17.57 -0.98
N ILE A 92 -13.81 -16.95 0.13
CA ILE A 92 -12.95 -16.09 0.91
C ILE A 92 -12.50 -16.83 2.17
N ARG A 93 -11.20 -16.83 2.43
CA ARG A 93 -10.63 -17.48 3.60
C ARG A 93 -11.33 -17.00 4.88
N GLY A 94 -11.80 -17.96 5.68
CA GLY A 94 -12.51 -17.71 6.95
C GLY A 94 -13.99 -17.35 6.81
N LEU A 95 -14.50 -17.09 5.57
CA LEU A 95 -15.91 -16.83 5.31
C LEU A 95 -16.58 -17.98 4.54
N GLY A 96 -15.79 -18.78 3.83
CA GLY A 96 -16.30 -19.86 2.99
C GLY A 96 -16.86 -19.37 1.66
N PRO A 97 -17.66 -20.23 0.97
CA PRO A 97 -18.21 -19.94 -0.35
C PRO A 97 -19.35 -18.90 -0.26
N ILE A 98 -19.30 -17.95 -1.15
CA ILE A 98 -20.24 -16.83 -1.24
C ILE A 98 -20.81 -16.79 -2.66
N GLY A 99 -22.07 -17.09 -2.78
CA GLY A 99 -22.84 -17.01 -4.02
C GLY A 99 -23.79 -15.82 -4.03
N ARG A 100 -24.69 -15.77 -5.01
CA ARG A 100 -25.73 -14.73 -5.15
C ARG A 100 -26.65 -14.66 -3.91
N GLY A 101 -27.20 -13.49 -3.65
CA GLY A 101 -28.17 -13.24 -2.59
C GLY A 101 -27.53 -12.80 -1.30
N VAL A 102 -27.68 -13.56 -0.21
CA VAL A 102 -27.17 -13.18 1.13
C VAL A 102 -25.66 -12.91 1.13
N GLY A 103 -24.90 -13.56 0.25
CA GLY A 103 -23.47 -13.35 0.10
C GLY A 103 -23.10 -11.93 -0.32
N GLU A 104 -23.87 -11.30 -1.21
CA GLU A 104 -23.65 -9.91 -1.61
C GLU A 104 -23.79 -8.94 -0.42
N LEU A 105 -24.80 -9.18 0.40
CA LEU A 105 -25.03 -8.36 1.61
C LEU A 105 -23.89 -8.51 2.61
N ILE A 106 -23.42 -9.73 2.86
CA ILE A 106 -22.30 -9.99 3.76
C ILE A 106 -21.05 -9.25 3.27
N ILE A 107 -20.72 -9.35 1.99
CA ILE A 107 -19.55 -8.67 1.42
C ILE A 107 -19.70 -7.15 1.47
N ALA A 108 -20.87 -6.60 1.21
CA ALA A 108 -21.14 -5.18 1.31
C ALA A 108 -20.89 -4.66 2.75
N VAL A 109 -21.37 -5.39 3.75
CA VAL A 109 -21.16 -5.06 5.17
C VAL A 109 -19.67 -5.16 5.54
N LEU A 110 -19.00 -6.23 5.14
CA LEU A 110 -17.57 -6.42 5.44
C LEU A 110 -16.68 -5.36 4.76
N ALA A 111 -17.00 -4.99 3.51
CA ALA A 111 -16.31 -3.91 2.82
C ALA A 111 -16.50 -2.58 3.54
N GLN A 112 -17.71 -2.30 4.03
CA GLN A 112 -17.99 -1.09 4.80
C GLN A 112 -17.23 -1.06 6.13
N ILE A 113 -17.16 -2.18 6.85
CA ILE A 113 -16.36 -2.29 8.08
C ILE A 113 -14.88 -2.04 7.82
N ALA A 114 -14.34 -2.64 6.75
CA ALA A 114 -12.94 -2.44 6.37
C ALA A 114 -12.64 -0.97 6.03
N GLU A 115 -13.56 -0.27 5.37
CA GLU A 115 -13.41 1.16 5.08
C GLU A 115 -13.45 2.02 6.35
N MET A 116 -14.37 1.71 7.27
CA MET A 116 -14.43 2.39 8.59
C MET A 116 -13.13 2.20 9.38
N GLU A 117 -12.52 1.03 9.34
CA GLU A 117 -11.23 0.79 10.01
C GLU A 117 -10.10 1.60 9.37
N ARG A 118 -10.03 1.66 8.04
CA ARG A 118 -9.06 2.52 7.32
C ARG A 118 -9.21 3.98 7.72
N GLN A 119 -10.46 4.46 7.75
CA GLN A 119 -10.75 5.84 8.16
C GLN A 119 -10.29 6.13 9.59
N ARG A 120 -10.54 5.21 10.54
CA ARG A 120 -10.07 5.35 11.92
C ARG A 120 -8.54 5.38 12.03
N ILE A 121 -7.84 4.55 11.25
CA ILE A 121 -6.38 4.55 11.21
C ILE A 121 -5.86 5.87 10.66
N PHE A 122 -6.47 6.37 9.58
CA PHE A 122 -6.13 7.67 8.97
C PHE A 122 -6.33 8.81 9.98
N GLU A 123 -7.48 8.90 10.62
CA GLU A 123 -7.80 9.93 11.64
C GLU A 123 -6.81 9.88 12.81
N ARG A 124 -6.50 8.69 13.32
CA ARG A 124 -5.50 8.52 14.39
C ARG A 124 -4.12 9.00 13.95
N THR A 125 -3.73 8.70 12.72
CA THR A 125 -2.45 9.14 12.16
C THR A 125 -2.40 10.66 11.98
N GLN A 126 -3.47 11.27 11.50
CA GLN A 126 -3.59 12.73 11.36
C GLN A 126 -3.59 13.43 12.72
N ALA A 127 -4.33 12.90 13.70
CA ALA A 127 -4.34 13.43 15.07
C ALA A 127 -2.94 13.35 15.71
N GLY A 128 -2.24 12.23 15.54
CA GLY A 128 -0.87 12.05 16.00
C GLY A 128 0.11 13.02 15.33
N ARG A 129 -0.03 13.24 14.02
CA ARG A 129 0.78 14.22 13.28
C ARG A 129 0.51 15.65 13.74
N ALA A 130 -0.75 16.02 13.92
CA ALA A 130 -1.14 17.34 14.44
C ALA A 130 -0.60 17.59 15.85
N ALA A 131 -0.65 16.58 16.73
CA ALA A 131 -0.08 16.66 18.06
C ALA A 131 1.44 16.85 18.01
N ALA A 132 2.14 16.13 17.12
CA ALA A 132 3.58 16.25 16.93
C ALA A 132 3.98 17.64 16.41
N ILE A 133 3.20 18.22 15.48
CA ILE A 133 3.40 19.59 14.97
C ILE A 133 3.22 20.60 16.10
N ARG A 134 2.15 20.52 16.88
CA ARG A 134 1.91 21.42 18.02
C ARG A 134 3.04 21.37 19.05
N SER A 135 3.49 20.16 19.40
CA SER A 135 4.60 19.97 20.32
C SER A 135 5.92 20.54 19.78
N LEU A 136 6.17 20.37 18.48
CA LEU A 136 7.36 20.91 17.82
C LEU A 136 7.37 22.44 17.83
N ILE A 137 6.22 23.09 17.56
CA ILE A 137 6.09 24.55 17.63
C ILE A 137 6.26 25.07 19.05
N ALA A 138 5.66 24.40 20.06
CA ALA A 138 5.65 24.86 21.43
C ALA A 138 6.98 24.60 22.16
N MET A 139 7.67 23.50 21.91
CA MET A 139 8.81 23.01 22.69
C MET A 139 10.06 22.71 21.86
N GLY A 140 10.05 22.97 20.54
CA GLY A 140 11.15 22.63 19.63
C GLY A 140 11.37 21.13 19.41
N ARG A 141 10.52 20.28 20.01
CA ARG A 141 10.57 18.81 19.89
C ARG A 141 9.17 18.22 19.81
N THR A 142 9.03 17.11 19.06
CA THR A 142 7.79 16.34 19.07
C THR A 142 7.58 15.66 20.42
N HIS A 143 6.35 15.24 20.72
CA HIS A 143 6.03 14.46 21.93
C HIS A 143 6.82 13.13 22.05
N ARG A 144 7.48 12.70 20.97
CA ARG A 144 8.41 11.54 20.94
C ARG A 144 9.90 11.95 20.94
N GLY A 145 10.21 13.19 21.28
CA GLY A 145 11.57 13.71 21.40
C GLY A 145 12.30 14.00 20.08
N LYS A 146 11.64 13.90 18.92
CA LYS A 146 12.26 14.19 17.62
C LYS A 146 12.26 15.69 17.35
N GLU A 147 13.34 16.22 16.79
CA GLU A 147 13.49 17.62 16.40
C GLU A 147 12.83 17.97 15.06
N SER A 148 12.34 16.97 14.32
CA SER A 148 11.66 17.17 13.06
C SER A 148 10.62 16.07 12.81
N LEU A 149 9.65 16.34 11.91
CA LEU A 149 8.60 15.38 11.52
C LEU A 149 9.00 14.44 10.38
N GLY A 150 10.16 14.64 9.78
CA GLY A 150 10.62 13.86 8.65
C GLY A 150 11.70 12.83 9.01
N ARG A 151 12.26 12.21 7.98
CA ARG A 151 13.46 11.40 8.10
C ARG A 151 14.58 12.30 8.63
N PRO A 152 15.36 11.88 9.63
CA PRO A 152 16.51 12.62 10.10
C PRO A 152 17.41 13.06 8.96
N ARG A 153 17.96 14.25 9.03
CA ARG A 153 18.93 14.72 8.03
C ARG A 153 20.15 13.80 8.10
N ALA A 154 20.67 13.40 6.95
CA ALA A 154 21.83 12.51 6.87
C ALA A 154 23.09 13.19 7.42
N CYS A 155 23.18 14.51 7.27
CA CYS A 155 24.26 15.36 7.80
C CYS A 155 23.76 16.80 7.91
N ASN A 156 24.55 17.64 8.61
CA ASN A 156 24.23 19.06 8.77
C ASN A 156 24.35 19.80 7.42
N PRO A 157 23.30 20.48 6.94
CA PRO A 157 23.33 21.21 5.67
C PRO A 157 24.39 22.32 5.62
N THR A 158 24.63 23.00 6.74
CA THR A 158 25.61 24.08 6.86
C THR A 158 27.03 23.52 6.69
N GLU A 159 27.36 22.45 7.40
CA GLU A 159 28.65 21.78 7.31
C GLU A 159 28.95 21.28 5.87
N VAL A 160 27.96 20.68 5.21
CA VAL A 160 28.13 20.21 3.82
C VAL A 160 28.37 21.36 2.86
N ARG A 161 27.73 22.51 3.07
CA ARG A 161 27.92 23.69 2.25
C ARG A 161 29.28 24.34 2.46
N GLU A 162 29.65 24.61 3.72
CA GLU A 162 30.91 25.22 4.10
C GLU A 162 32.09 24.36 3.60
N TRP A 163 32.07 23.07 3.89
CA TRP A 163 33.09 22.15 3.41
C TRP A 163 33.22 22.16 1.87
N ARG A 164 32.08 22.22 1.16
CA ARG A 164 32.09 22.25 -0.30
C ARG A 164 32.68 23.56 -0.83
N GLU A 165 32.39 24.69 -0.22
CA GLU A 165 32.93 26.01 -0.58
C GLU A 165 34.42 26.11 -0.28
N GLU A 166 34.86 25.72 0.89
CA GLU A 166 36.27 25.71 1.31
C GLU A 166 37.15 24.84 0.40
N ASN A 167 36.63 23.67 -0.02
CA ASN A 167 37.38 22.75 -0.86
C ASN A 167 37.10 22.93 -2.35
N ASN A 168 36.31 23.93 -2.76
CA ASN A 168 35.88 24.17 -4.14
C ASN A 168 35.40 22.86 -4.81
N ALA A 169 34.69 22.02 -4.05
CA ALA A 169 34.37 20.65 -4.40
C ALA A 169 33.17 20.53 -5.36
N SER A 170 33.28 19.62 -6.33
CA SER A 170 32.15 19.30 -7.20
C SER A 170 31.06 18.54 -6.42
N ILE A 171 29.82 18.51 -6.97
CA ILE A 171 28.71 17.74 -6.38
C ILE A 171 29.10 16.26 -6.16
N ALA A 172 29.79 15.66 -7.15
CA ALA A 172 30.21 14.26 -7.09
C ALA A 172 31.23 14.00 -5.95
N VAL A 173 32.16 14.92 -5.72
CA VAL A 173 33.14 14.84 -4.62
C VAL A 173 32.44 14.99 -3.28
N THR A 174 31.53 15.98 -3.15
CA THR A 174 30.74 16.20 -1.93
C THR A 174 29.84 14.97 -1.60
N CYS A 175 29.24 14.34 -2.60
CA CYS A 175 28.47 13.11 -2.40
C CYS A 175 29.31 11.99 -1.80
N ARG A 176 30.55 11.80 -2.28
CA ARG A 176 31.46 10.77 -1.75
C ARG A 176 31.93 11.08 -0.33
N GLN A 177 32.22 12.34 -0.05
CA GLN A 177 32.70 12.78 1.28
C GLN A 177 31.64 12.57 2.37
N PHE A 178 30.38 12.92 2.09
CA PHE A 178 29.29 12.89 3.10
C PHE A 178 28.38 11.67 2.96
N GLY A 179 28.59 10.79 2.00
CA GLY A 179 27.72 9.61 1.78
C GLY A 179 26.28 9.96 1.40
N ILE A 180 26.05 11.11 0.76
CA ILE A 180 24.72 11.62 0.41
C ILE A 180 24.49 11.70 -1.10
N SER A 181 23.22 11.65 -1.52
CA SER A 181 22.88 11.70 -2.93
C SER A 181 23.09 13.09 -3.56
N PRO A 182 23.30 13.17 -4.89
CA PRO A 182 23.45 14.45 -5.60
C PRO A 182 22.25 15.40 -5.40
N SER A 183 21.04 14.84 -5.30
CA SER A 183 19.81 15.61 -5.01
C SER A 183 19.84 16.22 -3.60
N THR A 184 20.42 15.51 -2.62
CA THR A 184 20.58 16.03 -1.25
C THR A 184 21.58 17.16 -1.21
N VAL A 185 22.75 17.03 -1.88
CA VAL A 185 23.75 18.11 -1.99
C VAL A 185 23.14 19.35 -2.60
N LYS A 186 22.45 19.21 -3.76
CA LYS A 186 21.77 20.35 -4.43
C LYS A 186 20.75 21.02 -3.52
N ARG A 187 19.97 20.26 -2.77
CA ARG A 187 18.97 20.79 -1.81
C ARG A 187 19.65 21.59 -0.69
N TYR A 188 20.73 21.07 -0.11
CA TYR A 188 21.46 21.73 0.96
C TYR A 188 22.12 23.04 0.51
N CYS A 189 22.65 23.08 -0.72
CA CYS A 189 23.18 24.31 -1.30
C CYS A 189 22.12 25.38 -1.64
N ARG A 190 20.86 24.97 -1.87
CA ARG A 190 19.75 25.91 -2.09
C ARG A 190 19.22 26.55 -0.80
N MET A 191 19.26 25.82 0.32
CA MET A 191 18.74 26.29 1.60
C MET A 191 19.53 27.48 2.18
N GLY A 192 20.70 27.82 1.66
CA GLY A 192 21.53 28.94 2.11
C GLY A 192 21.47 30.18 1.21
N LYS A 193 20.61 30.22 0.18
CA LYS A 193 20.45 31.37 -0.73
C LYS A 193 19.18 32.20 -0.47
N GLY A 194 18.53 31.97 0.66
CA GLY A 194 17.22 32.57 1.01
C GLY A 194 17.22 33.24 2.38
N GLU A 195 18.32 33.86 2.81
CA GLU A 195 18.37 34.88 3.86
C GLU A 195 18.89 36.18 3.29
#